data_319786310786bda0fbdc871e9aab0947
#
_entry.id   319786310786bda0fbdc871e9aab0947
#
_cell.length_a   1.000
_cell.length_b   1.000
_cell.length_c   1.000
_cell.angle_alpha   90.00
_cell.angle_beta   90.00
_cell.angle_gamma   90.00
#
_symmetry.space_group_name_H-M   'P 1'
#
loop_
_entity.id
_entity.type
_entity.pdbx_description
1 polymer ?
#
loop_
_entity_poly.entity_id
_entity_poly.type
_entity_poly.pdbx_seq_one_letter_code
_entity_poly.pdbx_strand_id
1 'polypeptide(L)'
;MPLKLAVLASGSGTNFQAMVDAVRRGVLDVDIRIVICNRPGARVIERAKAAGIVCAVMDHTQWPDRASYDRAVADAVRKAGADTVALAGYMRMLTPDFLNAFPHRVINIHPALLPSFPGIHGAADAQAWGVKITGCTVHLVDEIMDHGAVIVQAAVPAVA
;
A
#
# COMPACT_ATOMS: atom_id res chain seq x y z
N MET A 1 8.29 0.74 -21.15
CA MET A 1 8.08 -0.51 -20.40
C MET A 1 7.23 -0.20 -19.17
N PRO A 2 6.20 -1.00 -18.88
CA PRO A 2 5.35 -0.79 -17.71
C PRO A 2 6.16 -0.83 -16.40
N LEU A 3 5.73 -0.06 -15.42
CA LEU A 3 6.29 -0.08 -14.06
C LEU A 3 6.02 -1.45 -13.42
N LYS A 4 7.06 -2.07 -12.87
CA LYS A 4 6.94 -3.40 -12.22
C LYS A 4 6.63 -3.23 -10.74
N LEU A 5 5.38 -3.49 -10.37
CA LEU A 5 4.83 -3.16 -9.08
C LEU A 5 4.62 -4.38 -8.19
N ALA A 6 5.03 -4.29 -6.94
CA ALA A 6 4.53 -5.13 -5.86
C ALA A 6 3.51 -4.35 -5.04
N VAL A 7 2.44 -5.01 -4.61
CA VAL A 7 1.41 -4.43 -3.74
C VAL A 7 1.43 -5.13 -2.40
N LEU A 8 1.61 -4.37 -1.32
CA LEU A 8 1.51 -4.86 0.05
C LEU A 8 0.16 -4.46 0.65
N ALA A 9 -0.55 -5.41 1.23
CA ALA A 9 -1.89 -5.18 1.79
C ALA A 9 -2.13 -6.05 3.03
N SER A 10 -3.01 -5.59 3.91
CA SER A 10 -3.37 -6.30 5.15
C SER A 10 -4.86 -6.67 5.25
N GLY A 11 -5.71 -6.16 4.38
CA GLY A 11 -7.16 -6.23 4.58
C GLY A 11 -7.99 -6.47 3.31
N SER A 12 -8.97 -5.62 3.09
CA SER A 12 -10.00 -5.80 2.05
C SER A 12 -9.46 -5.76 0.62
N GLY A 13 -8.37 -5.06 0.35
CA GLY A 13 -7.77 -4.95 -0.97
C GLY A 13 -8.55 -4.08 -1.96
N THR A 14 -9.34 -3.12 -1.48
CA THR A 14 -10.12 -2.23 -2.36
C THR A 14 -9.23 -1.33 -3.21
N ASN A 15 -8.14 -0.80 -2.65
CA ASN A 15 -7.15 -0.03 -3.41
C ASN A 15 -6.41 -0.91 -4.44
N PHE A 16 -6.04 -2.13 -4.06
CA PHE A 16 -5.49 -3.11 -5.00
C PHE A 16 -6.46 -3.39 -6.15
N GLN A 17 -7.75 -3.60 -5.86
CA GLN A 17 -8.76 -3.83 -6.89
C GLN A 17 -8.87 -2.63 -7.84
N ALA A 18 -8.84 -1.41 -7.31
CA ALA A 18 -8.87 -0.20 -8.12
C ALA A 18 -7.68 -0.12 -9.10
N MET A 19 -6.48 -0.53 -8.66
CA MET A 19 -5.31 -0.62 -9.54
C MET A 19 -5.51 -1.67 -10.65
N VAL A 20 -5.99 -2.88 -10.29
CA VAL A 20 -6.28 -3.94 -11.27
C VAL A 20 -7.29 -3.47 -12.32
N ASP A 21 -8.35 -2.81 -11.88
CA ASP A 21 -9.38 -2.30 -12.79
C ASP A 21 -8.85 -1.19 -13.71
N ALA A 22 -7.96 -0.33 -13.21
CA ALA A 22 -7.31 0.70 -14.00
C ALA A 22 -6.35 0.12 -15.06
N VAL A 23 -5.59 -0.92 -14.69
CA VAL A 23 -4.73 -1.66 -15.64
C VAL A 23 -5.58 -2.32 -16.73
N ARG A 24 -6.67 -3.00 -16.37
CA ARG A 24 -7.57 -3.67 -17.32
C ARG A 24 -8.22 -2.69 -18.29
N ARG A 25 -8.50 -1.47 -17.85
CA ARG A 25 -9.04 -0.42 -18.72
C ARG A 25 -7.98 0.28 -19.60
N GLY A 26 -6.71 -0.08 -19.44
CA GLY A 26 -5.61 0.59 -20.16
C GLY A 26 -5.32 2.01 -19.68
N VAL A 27 -5.83 2.39 -18.49
CA VAL A 27 -5.60 3.74 -17.89
C VAL A 27 -4.29 3.79 -17.11
N LEU A 28 -3.85 2.64 -16.59
CA LEU A 28 -2.64 2.51 -15.80
C LEU A 28 -1.67 1.53 -16.48
N ASP A 29 -0.49 2.03 -16.89
CA ASP A 29 0.58 1.21 -17.49
C ASP A 29 1.50 0.66 -16.41
N VAL A 30 1.02 -0.39 -15.74
CA VAL A 30 1.72 -1.06 -14.63
C VAL A 30 1.58 -2.58 -14.79
N ASP A 31 2.67 -3.28 -14.54
CA ASP A 31 2.72 -4.74 -14.40
C ASP A 31 2.75 -5.10 -12.91
N ILE A 32 1.60 -5.51 -12.36
CA ILE A 32 1.50 -5.95 -10.96
C ILE A 32 2.06 -7.37 -10.86
N ARG A 33 3.29 -7.48 -10.36
CA ARG A 33 4.06 -8.73 -10.31
C ARG A 33 3.66 -9.64 -9.17
N ILE A 34 3.28 -9.06 -8.03
CA ILE A 34 2.96 -9.80 -6.81
C ILE A 34 2.12 -8.95 -5.87
N VAL A 35 1.22 -9.61 -5.16
CA VAL A 35 0.61 -9.10 -3.93
C VAL A 35 1.24 -9.81 -2.74
N ILE A 36 1.62 -9.08 -1.72
CA ILE A 36 2.05 -9.66 -0.44
C ILE A 36 1.05 -9.26 0.62
N CYS A 37 0.48 -10.27 1.29
CA CYS A 37 -0.49 -10.08 2.37
C CYS A 37 0.09 -10.63 3.67
N ASN A 38 0.11 -9.80 4.73
CA ASN A 38 0.64 -10.19 6.02
C ASN A 38 -0.40 -10.81 6.97
N ARG A 39 -1.63 -10.98 6.51
CA ARG A 39 -2.73 -11.55 7.30
C ARG A 39 -3.42 -12.69 6.55
N PRO A 40 -3.31 -13.94 7.03
CA PRO A 40 -4.09 -15.04 6.49
C PRO A 40 -5.59 -14.74 6.54
N GLY A 41 -6.32 -15.13 5.49
CA GLY A 41 -7.77 -14.92 5.41
C GLY A 41 -8.21 -13.50 5.01
N ALA A 42 -7.28 -12.58 4.74
CA ALA A 42 -7.63 -11.26 4.25
C ALA A 42 -8.25 -11.30 2.84
N ARG A 43 -9.27 -10.49 2.60
CA ARG A 43 -10.04 -10.52 1.33
C ARG A 43 -9.20 -10.15 0.10
N VAL A 44 -8.10 -9.44 0.26
CA VAL A 44 -7.16 -9.13 -0.83
C VAL A 44 -6.64 -10.39 -1.51
N ILE A 45 -6.52 -11.50 -0.78
CA ILE A 45 -6.06 -12.81 -1.31
C ILE A 45 -7.02 -13.32 -2.39
N GLU A 46 -8.32 -13.27 -2.13
CA GLU A 46 -9.36 -13.65 -3.09
C GLU A 46 -9.37 -12.72 -4.32
N ARG A 47 -9.17 -11.44 -4.11
CA ARG A 47 -9.07 -10.45 -5.20
C ARG A 47 -7.87 -10.70 -6.10
N ALA A 48 -6.70 -11.00 -5.52
CA ALA A 48 -5.49 -11.33 -6.28
C ALA A 48 -5.70 -12.61 -7.11
N LYS A 49 -6.30 -13.64 -6.51
CA LYS A 49 -6.65 -14.88 -7.21
C LYS A 49 -7.60 -14.61 -8.38
N ALA A 50 -8.66 -13.85 -8.17
CA ALA A 50 -9.62 -13.47 -9.22
C ALA A 50 -8.99 -12.61 -10.32
N ALA A 51 -7.96 -11.85 -10.00
CA ALA A 51 -7.19 -11.06 -10.97
C ALA A 51 -6.14 -11.86 -11.73
N GLY A 52 -5.84 -13.10 -11.33
CA GLY A 52 -4.75 -13.91 -11.88
C GLY A 52 -3.36 -13.43 -11.46
N ILE A 53 -3.27 -12.70 -10.34
CA ILE A 53 -2.02 -12.14 -9.81
C ILE A 53 -1.56 -13.02 -8.65
N VAL A 54 -0.27 -13.34 -8.63
CA VAL A 54 0.34 -14.12 -7.54
C VAL A 54 0.18 -13.38 -6.21
N CYS A 55 -0.32 -14.08 -5.20
CA CYS A 55 -0.41 -13.56 -3.84
C CYS A 55 0.43 -14.44 -2.89
N ALA A 56 1.45 -13.84 -2.28
CA ALA A 56 2.21 -14.46 -1.21
C ALA A 56 1.60 -14.06 0.14
N VAL A 57 1.08 -15.03 0.88
CA VAL A 57 0.63 -14.82 2.25
C VAL A 57 1.82 -15.03 3.17
N MET A 58 2.31 -13.95 3.76
CA MET A 58 3.47 -13.94 4.64
C MET A 58 3.01 -13.47 6.03
N ASP A 59 2.55 -14.39 6.87
CA ASP A 59 2.06 -14.07 8.20
C ASP A 59 3.22 -13.56 9.08
N HIS A 60 3.17 -12.28 9.43
CA HIS A 60 4.21 -11.63 10.21
C HIS A 60 4.36 -12.20 11.62
N THR A 61 3.33 -12.86 12.15
CA THR A 61 3.38 -13.49 13.49
C THR A 61 4.28 -14.74 13.54
N GLN A 62 4.64 -15.29 12.38
CA GLN A 62 5.50 -16.45 12.24
C GLN A 62 7.00 -16.08 12.19
N TRP A 63 7.34 -14.81 12.37
CA TRP A 63 8.71 -14.31 12.28
C TRP A 63 9.21 -13.83 13.65
N PRO A 64 10.50 -14.03 13.97
CA PRO A 64 11.05 -13.69 15.28
C PRO A 64 11.10 -12.18 15.54
N ASP A 65 11.25 -11.36 14.48
CA ASP A 65 11.32 -9.91 14.58
C ASP A 65 10.90 -9.22 13.27
N ARG A 66 10.68 -7.92 13.35
CA ARG A 66 10.27 -7.08 12.18
C ARG A 66 11.33 -7.05 11.09
N ALA A 67 12.60 -6.98 11.46
CA ALA A 67 13.67 -6.81 10.48
C ALA A 67 13.82 -8.07 9.61
N SER A 68 13.78 -9.26 10.21
CA SER A 68 13.83 -10.53 9.47
C SER A 68 12.60 -10.71 8.58
N TYR A 69 11.43 -10.33 9.06
CA TYR A 69 10.20 -10.34 8.25
C TYR A 69 10.33 -9.39 7.05
N ASP A 70 10.70 -8.15 7.27
CA ASP A 70 10.79 -7.14 6.22
C ASP A 70 11.86 -7.50 5.16
N ARG A 71 12.98 -8.09 5.58
CA ARG A 71 13.99 -8.62 4.63
C ARG A 71 13.40 -9.72 3.75
N ALA A 72 12.64 -10.64 4.33
CA ALA A 72 11.99 -11.70 3.55
C ALA A 72 10.93 -11.15 2.58
N VAL A 73 10.17 -10.13 3.00
CA VAL A 73 9.22 -9.43 2.11
C VAL A 73 9.97 -8.75 0.96
N ALA A 74 11.08 -8.05 1.25
CA ALA A 74 11.89 -7.41 0.21
C ALA A 74 12.45 -8.44 -0.79
N ASP A 75 12.89 -9.60 -0.31
CA ASP A 75 13.37 -10.68 -1.17
C ASP A 75 12.25 -11.26 -2.05
N ALA A 76 11.03 -11.41 -1.51
CA ALA A 76 9.88 -11.85 -2.28
C ALA A 76 9.51 -10.85 -3.39
N VAL A 77 9.55 -9.56 -3.10
CA VAL A 77 9.35 -8.48 -4.09
C VAL A 77 10.38 -8.57 -5.22
N ARG A 78 11.66 -8.69 -4.88
CA ARG A 78 12.75 -8.80 -5.87
C ARG A 78 12.63 -10.07 -6.72
N LYS A 79 12.34 -11.21 -6.10
CA LYS A 79 12.15 -12.49 -6.81
C LYS A 79 10.98 -12.43 -7.80
N ALA A 80 9.94 -11.69 -7.49
CA ALA A 80 8.83 -11.45 -8.42
C ALA A 80 9.21 -10.51 -9.57
N GLY A 81 10.40 -9.89 -9.53
CA GLY A 81 10.87 -8.95 -10.53
C GLY A 81 10.23 -7.56 -10.41
N ALA A 82 9.67 -7.22 -9.26
CA ALA A 82 9.19 -5.87 -8.98
C ALA A 82 10.33 -4.98 -8.47
N ASP A 83 10.26 -3.71 -8.82
CA ASP A 83 11.22 -2.68 -8.42
C ASP A 83 10.58 -1.50 -7.68
N THR A 84 9.27 -1.48 -7.63
CA THR A 84 8.46 -0.45 -6.99
C THR A 84 7.41 -1.12 -6.10
N VAL A 85 7.13 -0.52 -4.96
CA VAL A 85 6.22 -1.06 -3.95
C VAL A 85 5.11 -0.07 -3.66
N ALA A 86 3.86 -0.51 -3.75
CA ALA A 86 2.70 0.25 -3.31
C ALA A 86 2.12 -0.37 -2.03
N LEU A 87 2.00 0.43 -0.98
CA LEU A 87 1.27 0.07 0.23
C LEU A 87 -0.21 0.40 0.01
N ALA A 88 -1.04 -0.61 0.01
CA ALA A 88 -2.48 -0.50 -0.24
C ALA A 88 -3.26 -1.01 0.98
N GLY A 89 -3.32 -0.22 2.03
CA GLY A 89 -3.87 -0.64 3.32
C GLY A 89 -2.98 -1.67 4.02
N TYR A 90 -1.68 -1.45 3.98
CA TYR A 90 -0.70 -2.27 4.70
C TYR A 90 -0.51 -1.73 6.11
N MET A 91 -0.94 -2.50 7.11
CA MET A 91 -1.03 -2.08 8.51
C MET A 91 0.26 -2.36 9.29
N ARG A 92 1.42 -2.09 8.70
CA ARG A 92 2.73 -2.23 9.33
C ARG A 92 3.66 -1.10 8.92
N MET A 93 4.43 -0.59 9.87
CA MET A 93 5.56 0.29 9.56
C MET A 93 6.70 -0.53 8.95
N LEU A 94 7.28 -0.05 7.89
CA LEU A 94 8.45 -0.66 7.25
C LEU A 94 9.72 -0.28 8.00
N THR A 95 10.67 -1.21 8.04
CA THR A 95 11.99 -0.97 8.62
C THR A 95 12.89 -0.20 7.65
N PRO A 96 13.93 0.49 8.14
CA PRO A 96 14.94 1.11 7.29
C PRO A 96 15.56 0.13 6.29
N ASP A 97 15.78 -1.13 6.67
CA ASP A 97 16.30 -2.17 5.78
C ASP A 97 15.42 -2.37 4.56
N PHE A 98 14.08 -2.39 4.75
CA PHE A 98 13.15 -2.49 3.63
C PHE A 98 13.18 -1.25 2.74
N LEU A 99 13.14 -0.06 3.34
CA LEU A 99 13.15 1.21 2.59
C LEU A 99 14.44 1.38 1.80
N ASN A 100 15.58 1.00 2.36
CA ASN A 100 16.88 1.01 1.69
C ASN A 100 16.97 -0.02 0.54
N ALA A 101 16.16 -1.07 0.58
CA ALA A 101 16.07 -2.03 -0.51
C ALA A 101 15.37 -1.47 -1.75
N PHE A 102 14.50 -0.46 -1.57
CA PHE A 102 13.72 0.20 -2.62
C PHE A 102 13.76 1.73 -2.47
N PRO A 103 14.94 2.37 -2.60
CA PRO A 103 15.11 3.79 -2.33
C PRO A 103 14.23 4.63 -3.26
N HIS A 104 13.39 5.49 -2.68
CA HIS A 104 12.43 6.35 -3.39
C HIS A 104 11.42 5.57 -4.28
N ARG A 105 11.19 4.29 -3.97
CA ARG A 105 10.32 3.39 -4.74
C ARG A 105 9.20 2.77 -3.91
N VAL A 106 9.00 3.25 -2.70
CA VAL A 106 7.87 2.82 -1.85
C VAL A 106 6.89 3.96 -1.75
N ILE A 107 5.65 3.72 -2.18
CA ILE A 107 4.55 4.68 -2.14
C ILE A 107 3.43 4.15 -1.24
N ASN A 108 2.71 5.07 -0.61
CA ASN A 108 1.54 4.74 0.23
C ASN A 108 0.36 5.64 -0.15
N ILE A 109 -0.85 5.12 -0.02
CA ILE A 109 -2.08 5.90 -0.05
C ILE A 109 -2.62 6.06 1.36
N HIS A 110 -2.78 7.32 1.80
CA HIS A 110 -3.36 7.69 3.08
C HIS A 110 -4.75 8.30 2.89
N PRO A 111 -5.76 7.86 3.66
CA PRO A 111 -7.15 8.27 3.45
C PRO A 111 -7.49 9.62 4.11
N ALA A 112 -6.65 10.62 3.96
CA ALA A 112 -6.86 12.00 4.35
C ALA A 112 -5.96 12.94 3.54
N LEU A 113 -6.19 14.25 3.64
CA LEU A 113 -5.35 15.28 3.02
C LEU A 113 -4.18 15.62 3.96
N LEU A 114 -3.07 14.91 3.84
CA LEU A 114 -1.86 15.20 4.63
C LEU A 114 -1.41 16.66 4.41
N PRO A 115 -0.91 17.34 5.45
CA PRO A 115 -0.50 16.85 6.78
C PRO A 115 -1.64 16.69 7.79
N SER A 116 -2.90 16.90 7.40
CA SER A 116 -4.05 16.72 8.30
C SER A 116 -4.35 15.23 8.52
N PHE A 117 -4.73 14.88 9.72
CA PHE A 117 -5.19 13.54 10.13
C PHE A 117 -4.22 12.41 9.76
N PRO A 118 -2.95 12.47 10.19
CA PRO A 118 -2.01 11.37 10.04
C PRO A 118 -2.44 10.17 10.91
N GLY A 119 -1.90 8.98 10.62
CA GLY A 119 -2.17 7.78 11.38
C GLY A 119 -3.21 6.86 10.73
N ILE A 120 -3.54 5.78 11.43
CA ILE A 120 -4.33 4.67 10.87
C ILE A 120 -5.84 4.95 10.72
N HIS A 121 -6.33 6.05 11.30
CA HIS A 121 -7.75 6.42 11.33
C HIS A 121 -8.07 7.72 10.59
N GLY A 122 -7.23 8.15 9.66
CA GLY A 122 -7.32 9.46 9.01
C GLY A 122 -8.71 9.83 8.50
N ALA A 123 -9.44 8.91 7.86
CA ALA A 123 -10.80 9.17 7.39
C ALA A 123 -11.80 9.34 8.54
N ALA A 124 -11.72 8.48 9.58
CA ALA A 124 -12.59 8.56 10.74
C ALA A 124 -12.32 9.82 11.57
N ASP A 125 -11.05 10.18 11.72
CA ASP A 125 -10.63 11.39 12.43
C ASP A 125 -11.12 12.65 11.71
N ALA A 126 -11.02 12.70 10.38
CA ALA A 126 -11.54 13.79 9.56
C ALA A 126 -13.08 13.93 9.71
N GLN A 127 -13.79 12.80 9.71
CA GLN A 127 -15.25 12.78 9.94
C GLN A 127 -15.61 13.27 11.35
N ALA A 128 -14.91 12.77 12.37
CA ALA A 128 -15.14 13.16 13.77
C ALA A 128 -14.86 14.65 14.01
N TRP A 129 -13.88 15.21 13.33
CA TRP A 129 -13.58 16.64 13.36
C TRP A 129 -14.68 17.50 12.70
N GLY A 130 -15.44 16.93 11.77
CA GLY A 130 -16.51 17.60 11.04
C GLY A 130 -16.02 18.43 9.87
N VAL A 131 -14.91 18.05 9.23
CA VAL A 131 -14.41 18.73 8.03
C VAL A 131 -15.43 18.63 6.90
N LYS A 132 -15.46 19.62 6.02
CA LYS A 132 -16.34 19.64 4.85
C LYS A 132 -15.65 19.15 3.57
N ILE A 133 -14.34 19.08 3.58
CA ILE A 133 -13.50 18.57 2.50
C ILE A 133 -12.50 17.59 3.12
N THR A 134 -12.42 16.41 2.56
CA THR A 134 -11.40 15.39 2.87
C THR A 134 -10.81 14.86 1.58
N GLY A 135 -10.13 13.73 1.60
CA GLY A 135 -9.57 13.15 0.40
C GLY A 135 -8.58 12.05 0.68
N CYS A 136 -7.66 11.89 -0.23
CA CYS A 136 -6.53 10.97 -0.06
C CYS A 136 -5.22 11.62 -0.52
N THR A 137 -4.14 11.08 -0.01
CA THR A 137 -2.78 11.50 -0.33
C THR A 137 -1.96 10.28 -0.73
N VAL A 138 -1.34 10.33 -1.90
CA VAL A 138 -0.28 9.39 -2.28
C VAL A 138 1.06 10.06 -2.02
N HIS A 139 1.93 9.39 -1.27
CA HIS A 139 3.21 9.93 -0.87
C HIS A 139 4.31 8.86 -0.89
N LEU A 140 5.56 9.30 -0.99
CA LEU A 140 6.72 8.44 -0.75
C LEU A 140 6.75 8.05 0.73
N VAL A 141 7.14 6.82 1.00
CA VAL A 141 7.27 6.32 2.37
C VAL A 141 8.69 6.56 2.86
N ASP A 142 8.81 7.16 4.03
CA ASP A 142 10.05 7.28 4.80
C ASP A 142 9.90 6.58 6.17
N GLU A 143 10.85 6.80 7.07
CA GLU A 143 10.86 6.18 8.40
C GLU A 143 9.82 6.75 9.36
N ILE A 144 9.22 7.89 9.02
CA ILE A 144 8.22 8.59 9.82
C ILE A 144 6.84 8.35 9.20
N MET A 145 5.87 7.92 10.03
CA MET A 145 4.51 7.65 9.56
C MET A 145 3.90 8.88 8.87
N ASP A 146 3.38 8.67 7.66
CA ASP A 146 2.63 9.66 6.87
C ASP A 146 3.36 10.99 6.64
N HIS A 147 4.70 10.97 6.62
CA HIS A 147 5.55 12.16 6.56
C HIS A 147 6.22 12.37 5.19
N GLY A 148 6.45 11.31 4.44
CA GLY A 148 7.21 11.35 3.17
C GLY A 148 6.62 12.31 2.13
N ALA A 149 7.43 12.64 1.13
CA ALA A 149 7.07 13.61 0.09
C ALA A 149 5.76 13.26 -0.62
N VAL A 150 4.84 14.21 -0.67
CA VAL A 150 3.55 14.06 -1.35
C VAL A 150 3.76 14.01 -2.87
N ILE A 151 3.16 13.01 -3.51
CA ILE A 151 3.17 12.83 -4.96
C ILE A 151 1.92 13.46 -5.57
N VAL A 152 0.75 13.11 -5.03
CA VAL A 152 -0.55 13.60 -5.51
C VAL A 152 -1.58 13.54 -4.39
N GLN A 153 -2.54 14.44 -4.45
CA GLN A 153 -3.70 14.47 -3.57
C GLN A 153 -4.98 14.62 -4.39
N ALA A 154 -6.05 14.00 -3.91
CA ALA A 154 -7.39 14.19 -4.45
C ALA A 154 -8.33 14.58 -3.32
N ALA A 155 -9.02 15.70 -3.50
CA ALA A 155 -9.99 16.21 -2.53
C ALA A 155 -11.41 15.80 -2.92
N VAL A 156 -12.21 15.45 -1.92
CA VAL A 156 -13.63 15.13 -2.07
C VAL A 156 -14.45 15.81 -0.98
N PRO A 157 -15.73 16.16 -1.23
CA PRO A 157 -16.63 16.60 -0.17
C PRO A 157 -16.79 15.50 0.89
N ALA A 158 -16.72 15.90 2.16
CA ALA A 158 -17.09 15.02 3.27
C ALA A 158 -18.62 15.06 3.40
N VAL A 159 -19.26 13.93 3.10
CA VAL A 159 -20.70 13.77 3.31
C VAL A 159 -20.97 13.22 4.70
N ALA A 160 -22.02 13.75 5.35
CA ALA A 160 -22.42 13.32 6.69
C ALA A 160 -23.08 11.95 6.66
#